data_a44ba5651bf6a967bf27709f41fa66c6
#
_entry.id   a44ba5651bf6a967bf27709f41fa66c6
#
_cell.length_a   1.000
_cell.length_b   1.000
_cell.length_c   1.000
_cell.angle_alpha   90.00
_cell.angle_beta   90.00
_cell.angle_gamma   90.00
#
_symmetry.space_group_name_H-M   'P 1'
#
loop_
_entity.id
_entity.type
_entity.pdbx_description
1 polymer ?
#
loop_
_entity_poly.entity_id
_entity_poly.type
_entity_poly.pdbx_seq_one_letter_code
_entity_poly.pdbx_strand_id
1 'polypeptide(L)'
;MTGNTTTLTTQTTAANGGIPSATLYVPLQFWFNRNPGLALPLIALQYHEVKFNISFTPASQNYITSTTAPLASGVPQIGYCSLYIDYVYLDTDERRQFAQVQHEYLIEQLQFTGAESYNNSAIKSKLALNHPVKFLAWVFQLDANTVTPVSGLLPNRWSDYTASGISGGGSPYVGNDTLVDAKLQLNGQDRFSVRQATYFNIVQPYQHFTRCPATGIYVYSFALNPEQHQPSGTVNMSRIDNATLLLNLSTGTNSGQLRVYAVNYNVFNFWTQKVNQEIGLLVECF
;
A
#
# COMPACT_ATOMS: atom_id res chain seq x y z
N MET A 1 8.16 10.35 1.74
CA MET A 1 8.42 10.02 3.13
C MET A 1 7.27 10.55 3.94
N THR A 2 6.49 9.66 4.42
CA THR A 2 5.34 9.97 5.25
C THR A 2 5.83 10.26 6.64
N GLY A 3 6.13 11.26 7.19
CA GLY A 3 6.50 11.60 8.57
C GLY A 3 6.24 10.55 9.67
N ASN A 4 6.15 9.29 9.28
CA ASN A 4 5.87 8.14 10.12
C ASN A 4 7.14 7.77 10.88
N THR A 5 7.39 8.49 11.96
CA THR A 5 8.51 8.21 12.86
C THR A 5 8.04 7.21 13.90
N THR A 6 8.86 6.19 14.17
CA THR A 6 8.64 5.22 15.25
C THR A 6 8.65 5.89 16.64
N THR A 7 9.09 7.12 16.74
CA THR A 7 9.08 7.94 17.93
C THR A 7 8.08 9.09 17.76
N LEU A 8 7.08 9.13 18.63
CA LEU A 8 6.21 10.31 18.75
C LEU A 8 7.07 11.49 19.16
N THR A 9 7.07 12.53 18.36
CA THR A 9 7.66 13.81 18.76
C THR A 9 6.75 14.41 19.83
N THR A 10 7.05 14.15 21.09
CA THR A 10 6.35 14.80 22.20
C THR A 10 6.77 16.25 22.24
N GLN A 11 5.91 17.14 21.86
CA GLN A 11 6.06 18.55 22.14
C GLN A 11 5.64 18.83 23.58
N THR A 12 6.60 18.68 24.49
CA THR A 12 6.49 19.21 25.82
C THR A 12 7.02 20.64 25.80
N THR A 13 6.23 21.67 25.87
CA THR A 13 6.68 23.03 26.13
C THR A 13 7.24 23.86 24.97
N ALA A 14 6.45 24.14 23.97
CA ALA A 14 6.54 25.47 23.39
C ALA A 14 5.47 26.36 24.07
N ALA A 15 5.75 27.59 24.31
CA ALA A 15 4.79 28.55 24.90
C ALA A 15 3.49 28.68 24.06
N ASN A 16 3.41 28.00 22.91
CA ASN A 16 2.25 27.86 22.03
C ASN A 16 2.04 26.43 21.54
N GLY A 17 2.68 25.44 22.11
CA GLY A 17 2.33 23.99 21.99
C GLY A 17 2.19 23.37 20.61
N GLY A 18 2.65 23.99 19.53
CA GLY A 18 2.43 23.52 18.17
C GLY A 18 3.60 22.76 17.57
N ILE A 19 3.31 21.72 16.79
CA ILE A 19 4.29 21.12 15.89
C ILE A 19 4.63 22.17 14.81
N PRO A 20 5.92 22.48 14.58
CA PRO A 20 6.30 23.45 13.56
C PRO A 20 5.82 23.00 12.17
N SER A 21 5.49 23.95 11.32
CA SER A 21 5.17 23.66 9.93
C SER A 21 6.36 23.00 9.22
N ALA A 22 6.10 21.99 8.41
CA ALA A 22 7.12 21.30 7.65
C ALA A 22 6.68 21.14 6.20
N THR A 23 7.64 21.19 5.28
CA THR A 23 7.41 20.83 3.89
C THR A 23 7.77 19.36 3.69
N LEU A 24 6.82 18.59 3.19
CA LEU A 24 7.00 17.17 2.90
C LEU A 24 7.11 16.97 1.38
N TYR A 25 8.11 16.21 0.96
CA TYR A 25 8.25 15.74 -0.41
C TYR A 25 7.87 14.27 -0.47
N VAL A 26 6.74 13.97 -1.12
CA VAL A 26 6.18 12.63 -1.19
C VAL A 26 6.31 12.10 -2.63
N PRO A 27 7.24 11.17 -2.91
CA PRO A 27 7.35 10.56 -4.22
C PRO A 27 6.13 9.67 -4.49
N LEU A 28 5.40 9.94 -5.57
CA LEU A 28 4.29 9.12 -6.00
C LEU A 28 4.82 7.86 -6.69
N GLN A 29 4.25 6.69 -6.33
CA GLN A 29 4.75 5.38 -6.74
C GLN A 29 3.94 4.81 -7.92
N PHE A 30 3.96 5.51 -9.06
CA PHE A 30 3.35 5.01 -10.29
C PHE A 30 4.32 4.14 -11.10
N TRP A 31 3.78 3.31 -11.98
CA TRP A 31 4.58 2.46 -12.86
C TRP A 31 5.48 3.27 -13.81
N PHE A 32 5.05 4.47 -14.22
CA PHE A 32 5.76 5.32 -15.17
C PHE A 32 6.87 6.19 -14.54
N ASN A 33 6.97 6.28 -13.22
CA ASN A 33 8.03 7.05 -12.55
C ASN A 33 9.09 6.20 -11.88
N ARG A 34 8.91 4.87 -11.85
CA ARG A 34 9.90 3.93 -11.29
C ARG A 34 11.05 3.65 -12.25
N ASN A 35 10.78 3.64 -13.54
CA ASN A 35 11.76 3.37 -14.60
C ASN A 35 11.65 4.43 -15.69
N PRO A 36 12.74 5.16 -16.02
CA PRO A 36 12.71 6.17 -17.08
C PRO A 36 12.26 5.63 -18.45
N GLY A 37 12.53 4.35 -18.74
CA GLY A 37 12.07 3.69 -19.97
C GLY A 37 10.56 3.47 -20.05
N LEU A 38 9.84 3.65 -18.96
CA LEU A 38 8.37 3.56 -18.88
C LEU A 38 7.72 4.94 -18.73
N ALA A 39 8.45 6.03 -18.98
CA ALA A 39 7.87 7.37 -18.95
C ALA A 39 6.66 7.49 -19.89
N LEU A 40 5.67 8.27 -19.48
CA LEU A 40 4.45 8.44 -20.27
C LEU A 40 4.77 9.09 -21.61
N PRO A 41 4.43 8.46 -22.76
CA PRO A 41 4.68 8.99 -24.09
C PRO A 41 3.62 10.05 -24.44
N LEU A 42 3.77 11.26 -23.89
CA LEU A 42 2.78 12.34 -24.05
C LEU A 42 2.52 12.70 -25.52
N ILE A 43 3.50 12.48 -26.41
CA ILE A 43 3.36 12.71 -27.85
C ILE A 43 2.36 11.73 -28.47
N ALA A 44 2.36 10.47 -28.01
CA ALA A 44 1.38 9.46 -28.44
C ALA A 44 0.00 9.70 -27.83
N LEU A 45 -0.08 10.45 -26.73
CA LEU A 45 -1.31 10.76 -25.99
C LEU A 45 -1.92 12.12 -26.40
N GLN A 46 -1.76 12.55 -27.65
CA GLN A 46 -2.21 13.87 -28.14
C GLN A 46 -3.69 14.17 -27.86
N TYR A 47 -4.53 13.15 -27.82
CA TYR A 47 -5.99 13.29 -27.65
C TYR A 47 -6.47 12.79 -26.27
N HIS A 48 -5.54 12.48 -25.36
CA HIS A 48 -5.83 12.02 -24.01
C HIS A 48 -5.18 12.93 -22.97
N GLU A 49 -5.98 13.45 -22.09
CA GLU A 49 -5.48 14.21 -20.94
C GLU A 49 -5.04 13.25 -19.83
N VAL A 50 -3.86 13.46 -19.31
CA VAL A 50 -3.41 12.78 -18.08
C VAL A 50 -3.88 13.61 -16.89
N LYS A 51 -4.74 13.02 -16.04
CA LYS A 51 -5.29 13.68 -14.86
C LYS A 51 -4.81 12.96 -13.59
N PHE A 52 -4.38 13.74 -12.61
CA PHE A 52 -4.04 13.25 -11.28
C PHE A 52 -5.13 13.66 -10.30
N ASN A 53 -5.89 12.68 -9.80
CA ASN A 53 -6.88 12.90 -8.76
C ASN A 53 -6.24 12.52 -7.41
N ILE A 54 -6.05 13.49 -6.54
CA ILE A 54 -5.42 13.29 -5.24
C ILE A 54 -6.47 13.57 -4.17
N SER A 55 -6.76 12.55 -3.36
CA SER A 55 -7.62 12.69 -2.19
C SER A 55 -6.78 12.61 -0.92
N PHE A 56 -6.96 13.57 -0.04
CA PHE A 56 -6.29 13.58 1.26
C PHE A 56 -7.23 13.01 2.33
N THR A 57 -6.68 12.20 3.22
CA THR A 57 -7.42 11.75 4.40
C THR A 57 -7.78 12.92 5.30
N PRO A 58 -8.89 12.87 6.04
CA PRO A 58 -9.26 13.92 6.99
C PRO A 58 -8.13 14.18 7.99
N ALA A 59 -7.90 15.46 8.30
CA ALA A 59 -6.82 15.85 9.21
C ALA A 59 -6.90 15.14 10.57
N SER A 60 -8.12 14.82 11.03
CA SER A 60 -8.35 14.08 12.28
C SER A 60 -7.72 12.69 12.32
N GLN A 61 -7.42 12.09 11.17
CA GLN A 61 -6.79 10.78 11.05
C GLN A 61 -5.26 10.85 10.92
N ASN A 62 -4.70 12.04 10.76
CA ASN A 62 -3.29 12.24 10.45
C ASN A 62 -2.41 12.60 11.66
N TYR A 63 -2.98 12.63 12.88
CA TYR A 63 -2.21 12.89 14.08
C TYR A 63 -2.64 11.99 15.23
N ILE A 64 -1.70 11.72 16.12
CA ILE A 64 -1.92 10.98 17.36
C ILE A 64 -1.76 11.96 18.52
N THR A 65 -2.72 11.96 19.44
CA THR A 65 -2.67 12.76 20.67
C THR A 65 -2.41 11.88 21.88
N SER A 66 -1.83 12.42 22.92
CA SER A 66 -1.65 11.73 24.20
C SER A 66 -2.96 11.56 24.99
N THR A 67 -4.04 12.18 24.52
CA THR A 67 -5.36 12.13 25.12
C THR A 67 -6.35 11.52 24.13
N THR A 68 -7.41 10.91 24.64
CA THR A 68 -8.51 10.36 23.83
C THR A 68 -9.40 11.45 23.22
N ALA A 69 -9.23 12.69 23.61
CA ALA A 69 -9.99 13.83 23.08
C ALA A 69 -9.34 14.37 21.79
N PRO A 70 -10.12 14.69 20.76
CA PRO A 70 -9.60 15.38 19.59
C PRO A 70 -9.05 16.76 19.97
N LEU A 71 -8.07 17.26 19.21
CA LEU A 71 -7.54 18.60 19.40
C LEU A 71 -8.66 19.62 19.24
N ALA A 72 -8.85 20.44 20.28
CA ALA A 72 -9.83 21.53 20.24
C ALA A 72 -9.36 22.71 19.35
N SER A 73 -8.05 22.85 19.16
CA SER A 73 -7.42 23.86 18.30
C SER A 73 -6.08 23.36 17.80
N GLY A 74 -5.58 23.96 16.71
CA GLY A 74 -4.27 23.59 16.16
C GLY A 74 -4.28 22.28 15.37
N VAL A 75 -5.41 21.89 14.80
CA VAL A 75 -5.49 20.75 13.89
C VAL A 75 -4.57 20.97 12.68
N PRO A 76 -3.72 20.01 12.31
CA PRO A 76 -2.85 20.13 11.14
C PRO A 76 -3.65 20.47 9.89
N GLN A 77 -3.16 21.45 9.11
CA GLN A 77 -3.78 21.86 7.85
C GLN A 77 -2.75 21.85 6.74
N ILE A 78 -3.19 21.49 5.54
CA ILE A 78 -2.36 21.59 4.34
C ILE A 78 -2.39 23.04 3.89
N GLY A 79 -1.26 23.74 3.99
CA GLY A 79 -1.13 25.13 3.57
C GLY A 79 -1.11 25.28 2.05
N TYR A 80 -0.35 24.42 1.39
CA TYR A 80 -0.29 24.34 -0.08
C TYR A 80 0.10 22.92 -0.51
N CYS A 81 -0.28 22.56 -1.72
CA CYS A 81 0.11 21.31 -2.35
C CYS A 81 0.48 21.59 -3.81
N SER A 82 1.64 21.12 -4.24
CA SER A 82 2.12 21.28 -5.61
C SER A 82 2.61 19.94 -6.14
N LEU A 83 2.30 19.63 -7.39
CA LEU A 83 2.80 18.45 -8.08
C LEU A 83 4.01 18.84 -8.92
N TYR A 84 5.15 18.21 -8.66
CA TYR A 84 6.37 18.38 -9.47
C TYR A 84 6.45 17.25 -10.48
N ILE A 85 6.71 17.61 -11.73
CA ILE A 85 6.78 16.68 -12.85
C ILE A 85 8.07 16.92 -13.63
N ASP A 86 8.85 15.86 -13.84
CA ASP A 86 10.03 15.89 -14.69
C ASP A 86 9.65 15.52 -16.11
N TYR A 87 10.00 16.40 -17.07
CA TYR A 87 9.78 16.16 -18.49
C TYR A 87 11.05 15.72 -19.18
N VAL A 88 10.95 14.70 -20.02
CA VAL A 88 12.02 14.24 -20.90
C VAL A 88 11.76 14.79 -22.29
N TYR A 89 12.69 15.62 -22.80
CA TYR A 89 12.61 16.18 -24.14
C TYR A 89 13.29 15.25 -25.13
N LEU A 90 12.61 15.01 -26.25
CA LEU A 90 13.07 14.13 -27.32
C LEU A 90 13.47 14.95 -28.56
N ASP A 91 14.42 14.44 -29.35
CA ASP A 91 14.77 14.99 -30.64
C ASP A 91 13.65 14.77 -31.69
N THR A 92 13.73 15.47 -32.82
CA THR A 92 12.69 15.49 -33.86
C THR A 92 12.41 14.10 -34.43
N ASP A 93 13.43 13.30 -34.65
CA ASP A 93 13.26 11.96 -35.22
C ASP A 93 12.65 10.97 -34.20
N GLU A 94 13.06 11.05 -32.93
CA GLU A 94 12.46 10.30 -31.84
C GLU A 94 10.98 10.68 -31.62
N ARG A 95 10.67 11.99 -31.69
CA ARG A 95 9.29 12.47 -31.58
C ARG A 95 8.40 11.91 -32.67
N ARG A 96 8.89 11.83 -33.92
CA ARG A 96 8.16 11.21 -35.04
C ARG A 96 7.91 9.73 -34.79
N GLN A 97 8.93 9.00 -34.30
CA GLN A 97 8.81 7.60 -34.00
C GLN A 97 7.76 7.37 -32.90
N PHE A 98 7.78 8.14 -31.82
CA PHE A 98 6.78 8.04 -30.74
C PHE A 98 5.36 8.37 -31.22
N ALA A 99 5.21 9.29 -32.19
CA ALA A 99 3.90 9.67 -32.71
C ALA A 99 3.31 8.66 -33.70
N GLN A 100 4.13 7.86 -34.38
CA GLN A 100 3.71 7.02 -35.51
C GLN A 100 3.70 5.52 -35.22
N VAL A 101 4.50 5.07 -34.24
CA VAL A 101 4.66 3.65 -33.93
C VAL A 101 3.76 3.27 -32.75
N GLN A 102 3.17 2.10 -32.83
CA GLN A 102 2.47 1.49 -31.70
C GLN A 102 3.49 1.15 -30.59
N HIS A 103 3.16 1.53 -29.36
CA HIS A 103 3.99 1.26 -28.19
C HIS A 103 3.28 0.29 -27.26
N GLU A 104 4.02 -0.71 -26.81
CA GLU A 104 3.55 -1.68 -25.79
C GLU A 104 4.46 -1.57 -24.57
N TYR A 105 3.88 -1.29 -23.42
CA TYR A 105 4.60 -1.20 -22.17
C TYR A 105 4.19 -2.33 -21.24
N LEU A 106 5.18 -3.03 -20.69
CA LEU A 106 4.95 -3.92 -19.56
C LEU A 106 4.85 -3.08 -18.30
N ILE A 107 3.66 -3.00 -17.74
CA ILE A 107 3.39 -2.18 -16.56
C ILE A 107 3.14 -3.03 -15.34
N GLU A 108 3.38 -2.46 -14.18
CA GLU A 108 3.01 -3.02 -12.89
C GLU A 108 1.78 -2.33 -12.36
N GLN A 109 0.81 -3.11 -11.88
CA GLN A 109 -0.41 -2.61 -11.30
C GLN A 109 -0.58 -3.14 -9.89
N LEU A 110 -1.18 -2.32 -9.04
CA LEU A 110 -1.61 -2.72 -7.71
C LEU A 110 -3.10 -3.08 -7.75
N GLN A 111 -3.44 -4.28 -7.30
CA GLN A 111 -4.81 -4.69 -7.05
C GLN A 111 -5.08 -4.71 -5.55
N PHE A 112 -6.23 -4.20 -5.16
CA PHE A 112 -6.72 -4.21 -3.80
C PHE A 112 -8.09 -4.88 -3.77
N THR A 113 -8.27 -5.91 -2.93
CA THR A 113 -9.53 -6.66 -2.85
C THR A 113 -10.63 -5.95 -2.07
N GLY A 114 -10.34 -4.79 -1.51
CA GLY A 114 -11.21 -4.10 -0.55
C GLY A 114 -10.86 -4.46 0.90
N ALA A 115 -11.36 -3.65 1.82
CA ALA A 115 -11.23 -3.92 3.25
C ALA A 115 -12.37 -4.84 3.68
N GLU A 116 -12.02 -6.01 4.23
CA GLU A 116 -12.98 -6.98 4.74
C GLU A 116 -12.97 -6.98 6.27
N SER A 117 -14.11 -6.68 6.88
CA SER A 117 -14.24 -6.66 8.35
C SER A 117 -14.46 -8.05 8.91
N TYR A 118 -13.72 -8.39 9.94
CA TYR A 118 -13.82 -9.66 10.63
C TYR A 118 -13.86 -9.48 12.16
N ASN A 119 -14.64 -10.34 12.81
CA ASN A 119 -14.78 -10.39 14.26
C ASN A 119 -14.34 -11.76 14.85
N ASN A 120 -13.69 -12.57 14.05
CA ASN A 120 -13.26 -13.93 14.42
C ASN A 120 -11.75 -14.06 14.35
N SER A 121 -11.19 -14.95 15.14
CA SER A 121 -9.75 -15.27 15.07
C SER A 121 -9.38 -16.13 13.87
N ALA A 122 -10.29 -16.95 13.34
CA ALA A 122 -10.07 -17.73 12.12
C ALA A 122 -10.77 -17.05 10.95
N ILE A 123 -9.99 -16.63 9.98
CA ILE A 123 -10.44 -15.89 8.79
C ILE A 123 -10.26 -16.75 7.56
N LYS A 124 -11.27 -16.72 6.70
CA LYS A 124 -11.20 -17.27 5.34
C LYS A 124 -11.61 -16.20 4.36
N SER A 125 -10.63 -15.58 3.70
CA SER A 125 -10.85 -14.54 2.69
C SER A 125 -10.71 -15.12 1.30
N LYS A 126 -11.69 -14.84 0.43
CA LYS A 126 -11.64 -15.18 -0.99
C LYS A 126 -11.00 -14.03 -1.75
N LEU A 127 -9.90 -14.30 -2.44
CA LEU A 127 -9.17 -13.31 -3.21
C LEU A 127 -9.72 -13.24 -4.64
N ALA A 128 -10.33 -12.11 -4.99
CA ALA A 128 -10.79 -11.82 -6.35
C ALA A 128 -9.68 -11.04 -7.09
N LEU A 129 -8.68 -11.74 -7.58
CA LEU A 129 -7.51 -11.17 -8.25
C LEU A 129 -7.47 -11.62 -9.71
N ASN A 130 -6.91 -10.76 -10.56
CA ASN A 130 -6.71 -11.01 -11.97
C ASN A 130 -5.23 -10.81 -12.36
N HIS A 131 -4.90 -11.14 -13.61
CA HIS A 131 -3.58 -10.96 -14.19
C HIS A 131 -2.44 -11.76 -13.52
N PRO A 132 -1.24 -11.76 -14.10
CA PRO A 132 -0.06 -12.39 -13.52
C PRO A 132 0.44 -11.65 -12.29
N VAL A 133 0.21 -12.20 -11.10
CA VAL A 133 0.59 -11.61 -9.80
C VAL A 133 2.02 -11.98 -9.44
N LYS A 134 2.83 -11.00 -9.05
CA LYS A 134 4.22 -11.17 -8.57
C LYS A 134 4.28 -11.56 -7.10
N PHE A 135 3.55 -10.83 -6.27
CA PHE A 135 3.48 -11.08 -4.83
C PHE A 135 2.17 -10.60 -4.25
N LEU A 136 1.85 -11.14 -3.10
CA LEU A 136 0.76 -10.70 -2.24
C LEU A 136 1.34 -10.01 -1.01
N ALA A 137 0.69 -8.95 -0.55
CA ALA A 137 0.94 -8.33 0.74
C ALA A 137 -0.40 -8.18 1.47
N TRP A 138 -0.42 -8.47 2.76
CA TRP A 138 -1.64 -8.29 3.55
C TRP A 138 -1.35 -7.78 4.94
N VAL A 139 -2.34 -7.11 5.49
CA VAL A 139 -2.32 -6.59 6.85
C VAL A 139 -3.68 -6.82 7.50
N PHE A 140 -3.68 -7.04 8.80
CA PHE A 140 -4.88 -7.03 9.59
C PHE A 140 -4.85 -5.82 10.52
N GLN A 141 -5.70 -4.84 10.24
CA GLN A 141 -5.76 -3.60 10.99
C GLN A 141 -6.83 -3.71 12.07
N LEU A 142 -6.41 -3.61 13.32
CA LEU A 142 -7.34 -3.65 14.46
C LEU A 142 -8.18 -2.38 14.54
N ASP A 143 -9.46 -2.52 14.82
CA ASP A 143 -10.35 -1.39 15.10
C ASP A 143 -9.89 -0.60 16.33
N ALA A 144 -9.30 -1.27 17.31
CA ALA A 144 -8.70 -0.65 18.49
C ALA A 144 -7.55 0.30 18.17
N ASN A 145 -6.88 0.12 17.02
CA ASN A 145 -5.80 1.00 16.57
C ASN A 145 -6.33 2.25 15.84
N THR A 146 -7.52 2.20 15.27
CA THR A 146 -8.02 3.23 14.37
C THR A 146 -9.06 4.16 15.00
N VAL A 147 -10.23 3.65 15.34
CA VAL A 147 -11.40 4.49 15.64
C VAL A 147 -11.83 4.42 17.10
N THR A 148 -11.62 3.28 17.76
CA THR A 148 -12.16 3.03 19.08
C THR A 148 -11.16 3.41 20.15
N PRO A 149 -11.39 4.46 20.94
CA PRO A 149 -10.59 4.71 22.13
C PRO A 149 -10.86 3.57 23.14
N VAL A 150 -10.01 2.57 23.13
CA VAL A 150 -9.98 1.60 24.22
C VAL A 150 -9.27 2.28 25.38
N SER A 151 -9.80 2.12 26.61
CA SER A 151 -9.20 2.71 27.80
C SER A 151 -7.70 2.43 27.86
N GLY A 152 -6.90 3.48 27.89
CA GLY A 152 -5.44 3.42 27.95
C GLY A 152 -4.72 3.29 26.59
N LEU A 153 -5.43 3.23 25.47
CA LEU A 153 -4.85 3.18 24.15
C LEU A 153 -5.00 4.53 23.40
N LEU A 154 -4.00 4.87 22.63
CA LEU A 154 -4.05 6.08 21.77
C LEU A 154 -4.83 5.74 20.49
N PRO A 155 -5.85 6.54 20.14
CA PRO A 155 -6.57 6.41 18.88
C PRO A 155 -5.75 6.90 17.67
N ASN A 156 -6.28 6.75 16.46
CA ASN A 156 -5.70 7.26 15.21
C ASN A 156 -4.34 6.66 14.82
N ARG A 157 -4.10 5.40 15.16
CA ARG A 157 -2.91 4.67 14.74
C ARG A 157 -3.16 3.91 13.43
N TRP A 158 -3.50 4.62 12.38
CA TRP A 158 -3.92 4.05 11.09
C TRP A 158 -2.85 3.23 10.39
N SER A 159 -1.58 3.48 10.67
CA SER A 159 -0.44 2.74 10.13
C SER A 159 0.15 1.72 11.11
N ASP A 160 -0.50 1.48 12.24
CA ASP A 160 -0.09 0.46 13.22
C ASP A 160 -0.89 -0.83 12.98
N TYR A 161 -0.21 -1.86 12.51
CA TYR A 161 -0.76 -3.18 12.21
C TYR A 161 -0.40 -4.23 13.28
N THR A 162 0.05 -3.79 14.45
CA THR A 162 0.42 -4.70 15.55
C THR A 162 -0.76 -5.05 16.46
N ALA A 163 -0.64 -6.17 17.15
CA ALA A 163 -1.69 -6.71 18.02
C ALA A 163 -1.79 -6.03 19.39
N SER A 164 -0.70 -5.49 19.91
CA SER A 164 -0.70 -4.84 21.22
C SER A 164 -0.83 -3.34 21.09
N GLY A 165 -1.88 -2.83 21.68
CA GLY A 165 -2.03 -1.39 21.84
C GLY A 165 -0.97 -0.81 22.77
N ILE A 166 -0.65 0.46 22.57
CA ILE A 166 0.23 1.19 23.46
C ILE A 166 -0.57 1.62 24.67
N SER A 167 -0.17 1.09 25.81
CA SER A 167 -0.60 1.59 27.12
C SER A 167 0.32 2.74 27.53
N GLY A 168 -0.23 3.95 27.67
CA GLY A 168 0.39 5.08 28.33
C GLY A 168 1.85 5.39 27.97
N GLY A 169 2.13 6.04 26.84
CA GLY A 169 3.43 6.66 26.57
C GLY A 169 4.50 5.76 25.92
N GLY A 170 4.17 4.55 25.50
CA GLY A 170 5.06 3.70 24.71
C GLY A 170 5.17 4.17 23.24
N SER A 171 6.17 3.65 22.54
CA SER A 171 6.32 3.93 21.10
C SER A 171 5.18 3.26 20.31
N PRO A 172 4.50 3.95 19.41
CA PRO A 172 3.60 3.32 18.46
C PRO A 172 4.43 2.36 17.57
N TYR A 173 3.79 1.33 17.05
CA TYR A 173 4.42 0.36 16.12
C TYR A 173 5.37 -0.68 16.78
N VAL A 174 5.44 -0.75 18.09
CA VAL A 174 6.15 -1.80 18.83
C VAL A 174 5.12 -2.70 19.50
N GLY A 175 4.60 -3.64 18.73
CA GLY A 175 3.62 -4.62 19.23
C GLY A 175 3.92 -6.01 18.69
N ASN A 176 3.14 -6.98 19.13
CA ASN A 176 3.21 -8.35 18.64
C ASN A 176 2.51 -8.50 17.29
N ASP A 177 2.80 -9.61 16.61
CA ASP A 177 2.10 -9.98 15.39
C ASP A 177 0.60 -10.15 15.63
N THR A 178 -0.20 -9.62 14.69
CA THR A 178 -1.65 -9.87 14.66
C THR A 178 -1.97 -11.28 14.17
N LEU A 179 -1.08 -11.89 13.42
CA LEU A 179 -1.21 -13.20 12.81
C LEU A 179 -0.45 -14.24 13.64
N VAL A 180 -1.05 -15.42 13.83
CA VAL A 180 -0.37 -16.62 14.35
C VAL A 180 0.19 -17.43 13.19
N ASP A 181 -0.67 -17.79 12.27
CA ASP A 181 -0.30 -18.57 11.09
C ASP A 181 -1.22 -18.26 9.89
N ALA A 182 -0.74 -18.64 8.71
CA ALA A 182 -1.48 -18.49 7.48
C ALA A 182 -1.27 -19.65 6.51
N LYS A 183 -2.24 -19.81 5.60
CA LYS A 183 -2.20 -20.76 4.50
C LYS A 183 -2.87 -20.16 3.27
N LEU A 184 -2.29 -20.38 2.10
CA LEU A 184 -2.87 -20.00 0.82
C LEU A 184 -3.32 -21.25 0.06
N GLN A 185 -4.56 -21.24 -0.40
CA GLN A 185 -5.13 -22.28 -1.26
C GLN A 185 -5.45 -21.69 -2.64
N LEU A 186 -5.08 -22.44 -3.67
CA LEU A 186 -5.36 -22.13 -5.07
C LEU A 186 -6.13 -23.30 -5.67
N ASN A 187 -7.37 -23.04 -6.14
CA ASN A 187 -8.29 -24.07 -6.65
C ASN A 187 -8.49 -25.24 -5.66
N GLY A 188 -8.56 -24.95 -4.36
CA GLY A 188 -8.74 -25.95 -3.31
C GLY A 188 -7.47 -26.71 -2.90
N GLN A 189 -6.36 -26.50 -3.59
CA GLN A 189 -5.07 -27.10 -3.26
C GLN A 189 -4.21 -26.16 -2.43
N ASP A 190 -3.56 -26.67 -1.39
CA ASP A 190 -2.65 -25.90 -0.57
C ASP A 190 -1.39 -25.53 -1.37
N ARG A 191 -1.14 -24.23 -1.56
CA ARG A 191 0.09 -23.75 -2.18
C ARG A 191 1.32 -24.05 -1.33
N PHE A 192 1.14 -24.02 -0.01
CA PHE A 192 2.10 -24.40 1.02
C PHE A 192 1.35 -24.84 2.29
N SER A 193 2.00 -25.64 3.11
CA SER A 193 1.47 -26.02 4.43
C SER A 193 1.35 -24.80 5.34
N VAL A 194 0.52 -24.86 6.38
CA VAL A 194 0.39 -23.78 7.35
C VAL A 194 1.77 -23.30 7.82
N ARG A 195 1.99 -21.99 7.77
CA ARG A 195 3.22 -21.32 8.19
C ARG A 195 2.92 -20.25 9.22
N GLN A 196 3.83 -20.09 10.18
CA GLN A 196 3.74 -19.05 11.20
C GLN A 196 3.94 -17.64 10.62
N ALA A 197 3.47 -16.62 11.32
CA ALA A 197 3.55 -15.21 10.94
C ALA A 197 4.98 -14.76 10.55
N THR A 198 5.98 -15.20 11.33
CA THR A 198 7.40 -14.89 11.08
C THR A 198 7.89 -15.35 9.71
N TYR A 199 7.30 -16.40 9.13
CA TYR A 199 7.63 -16.81 7.77
C TYR A 199 7.26 -15.73 6.75
N PHE A 200 6.15 -15.06 6.91
CA PHE A 200 5.65 -14.04 5.97
C PHE A 200 6.21 -12.65 6.25
N ASN A 201 6.58 -12.36 7.50
CA ASN A 201 7.13 -11.05 7.88
C ASN A 201 8.65 -10.99 7.74
N ILE A 202 9.37 -12.09 7.98
CA ILE A 202 10.84 -12.11 8.02
C ILE A 202 11.42 -12.98 6.90
N VAL A 203 11.03 -14.27 6.80
CA VAL A 203 11.69 -15.23 5.89
C VAL A 203 11.41 -14.88 4.42
N GLN A 204 10.16 -14.67 4.04
CA GLN A 204 9.79 -14.31 2.67
C GLN A 204 10.42 -12.97 2.23
N PRO A 205 10.39 -11.90 3.05
CA PRO A 205 11.08 -10.66 2.72
C PRO A 205 12.61 -10.84 2.59
N TYR A 206 13.23 -11.58 3.50
CA TYR A 206 14.66 -11.83 3.43
C TYR A 206 15.08 -12.56 2.15
N GLN A 207 14.27 -13.50 1.68
CA GLN A 207 14.57 -14.30 0.48
C GLN A 207 14.30 -13.56 -0.83
N HIS A 208 13.31 -12.68 -0.88
CA HIS A 208 12.78 -12.13 -2.12
C HIS A 208 12.80 -10.61 -2.22
N PHE A 209 12.87 -9.90 -1.11
CA PHE A 209 12.79 -8.45 -1.06
C PHE A 209 14.09 -7.85 -0.51
N THR A 210 14.32 -6.58 -0.77
CA THR A 210 15.52 -5.87 -0.30
C THR A 210 15.45 -5.50 1.17
N ARG A 211 14.24 -5.43 1.75
CA ARG A 211 14.02 -5.04 3.15
C ARG A 211 12.90 -5.85 3.77
N CYS A 212 13.01 -6.12 5.07
CA CYS A 212 11.91 -6.66 5.86
C CYS A 212 10.93 -5.53 6.26
N PRO A 213 9.62 -5.76 6.14
CA PRO A 213 8.62 -4.79 6.59
C PRO A 213 8.56 -4.71 8.12
N ALA A 214 7.82 -3.70 8.62
CA ALA A 214 7.49 -3.62 10.04
C ALA A 214 6.61 -4.79 10.50
N THR A 215 6.58 -5.05 11.79
CA THR A 215 5.71 -6.05 12.42
C THR A 215 4.25 -5.82 12.05
N GLY A 216 3.52 -6.89 11.75
CA GLY A 216 2.11 -6.85 11.35
C GLY A 216 1.88 -6.72 9.84
N ILE A 217 2.93 -6.59 9.04
CA ILE A 217 2.87 -6.60 7.58
C ILE A 217 3.42 -7.93 7.07
N TYR A 218 2.63 -8.63 6.27
CA TYR A 218 2.94 -9.97 5.78
C TYR A 218 3.00 -9.99 4.26
N VAL A 219 3.97 -10.70 3.71
CA VAL A 219 4.14 -10.83 2.26
C VAL A 219 4.38 -12.27 1.84
N TYR A 220 3.96 -12.60 0.63
CA TYR A 220 4.27 -13.86 -0.02
C TYR A 220 4.60 -13.62 -1.50
N SER A 221 5.78 -14.03 -1.92
CA SER A 221 6.25 -13.85 -3.29
C SER A 221 6.04 -15.09 -4.15
N PHE A 222 5.55 -14.90 -5.38
CA PHE A 222 5.55 -15.90 -6.45
C PHE A 222 6.74 -15.71 -7.40
N ALA A 223 7.40 -14.54 -7.33
CA ALA A 223 8.57 -14.19 -8.09
C ALA A 223 9.85 -14.45 -7.28
N LEU A 224 10.97 -14.64 -7.96
CA LEU A 224 12.27 -14.72 -7.30
C LEU A 224 12.71 -13.34 -6.78
N ASN A 225 12.59 -12.31 -7.62
CA ASN A 225 12.95 -10.93 -7.30
C ASN A 225 11.77 -9.99 -7.65
N PRO A 226 10.75 -9.87 -6.78
CA PRO A 226 9.53 -9.12 -7.11
C PRO A 226 9.73 -7.61 -7.20
N GLU A 227 10.81 -7.06 -6.64
CA GLU A 227 11.10 -5.63 -6.69
C GLU A 227 11.74 -5.19 -8.01
N GLN A 228 12.30 -6.13 -8.77
CA GLN A 228 12.88 -5.83 -10.07
C GLN A 228 11.80 -5.67 -11.13
N HIS A 229 12.01 -4.74 -12.07
CA HIS A 229 11.10 -4.56 -13.20
C HIS A 229 11.10 -5.77 -14.14
N GLN A 230 12.26 -6.40 -14.34
CA GLN A 230 12.37 -7.61 -15.15
C GLN A 230 11.58 -8.75 -14.49
N PRO A 231 10.63 -9.39 -15.20
CA PRO A 231 9.85 -10.49 -14.66
C PRO A 231 10.73 -11.69 -14.25
N SER A 232 10.51 -12.18 -13.04
CA SER A 232 11.25 -13.33 -12.46
C SER A 232 10.34 -14.45 -11.96
N GLY A 233 9.07 -14.41 -12.33
CA GLY A 233 8.05 -15.39 -11.99
C GLY A 233 6.76 -14.73 -11.58
N THR A 234 5.64 -15.38 -11.88
CA THR A 234 4.30 -14.93 -11.53
C THR A 234 3.34 -16.10 -11.41
N VAL A 235 2.22 -15.89 -10.78
CA VAL A 235 1.06 -16.75 -10.84
C VAL A 235 -0.07 -16.05 -11.58
N ASN A 236 -0.61 -16.67 -12.62
CA ASN A 236 -1.72 -16.09 -13.37
C ASN A 236 -3.04 -16.31 -12.62
N MET A 237 -3.47 -15.28 -11.87
CA MET A 237 -4.71 -15.33 -11.08
C MET A 237 -5.96 -15.34 -11.95
N SER A 238 -5.91 -14.88 -13.21
CA SER A 238 -7.04 -14.96 -14.13
C SER A 238 -7.40 -16.42 -14.52
N ARG A 239 -6.50 -17.37 -14.29
CA ARG A 239 -6.73 -18.81 -14.55
C ARG A 239 -7.05 -19.60 -13.27
N ILE A 240 -7.17 -18.92 -12.14
CA ILE A 240 -7.45 -19.52 -10.84
C ILE A 240 -8.85 -19.09 -10.42
N ASP A 241 -9.79 -20.01 -10.43
CA ASP A 241 -11.19 -19.70 -10.09
C ASP A 241 -11.39 -19.39 -8.61
N ASN A 242 -10.62 -20.06 -7.75
CA ASN A 242 -10.73 -19.92 -6.31
C ASN A 242 -9.35 -19.77 -5.67
N ALA A 243 -8.96 -18.53 -5.36
CA ALA A 243 -7.84 -18.23 -4.48
C ALA A 243 -8.39 -17.90 -3.09
N THR A 244 -7.91 -18.58 -2.05
CA THR A 244 -8.38 -18.39 -0.68
C THR A 244 -7.20 -18.24 0.26
N LEU A 245 -7.20 -17.16 1.03
CA LEU A 245 -6.26 -16.92 2.11
C LEU A 245 -6.91 -17.29 3.44
N LEU A 246 -6.31 -18.23 4.15
CA LEU A 246 -6.75 -18.65 5.48
C LEU A 246 -5.76 -18.09 6.50
N LEU A 247 -6.28 -17.42 7.52
CA LEU A 247 -5.49 -16.73 8.52
C LEU A 247 -6.01 -17.12 9.91
N ASN A 248 -5.10 -17.41 10.84
CA ASN A 248 -5.40 -17.52 12.25
C ASN A 248 -4.78 -16.33 12.98
N LEU A 249 -5.62 -15.52 13.60
CA LEU A 249 -5.19 -14.32 14.34
C LEU A 249 -4.79 -14.67 15.77
N SER A 250 -3.93 -13.85 16.35
CA SER A 250 -3.54 -13.96 17.74
C SER A 250 -4.72 -13.67 18.67
N THR A 251 -4.67 -14.21 19.88
CA THR A 251 -5.69 -13.98 20.91
C THR A 251 -5.81 -12.49 21.24
N GLY A 252 -7.03 -11.97 21.29
CA GLY A 252 -7.29 -10.55 21.54
C GLY A 252 -7.39 -9.66 20.28
N THR A 253 -7.17 -10.23 19.08
CA THR A 253 -7.25 -9.49 17.79
C THR A 253 -8.54 -9.82 17.05
N ASN A 254 -9.69 -9.77 17.72
CA ASN A 254 -10.93 -10.32 17.17
C ASN A 254 -11.74 -9.35 16.31
N SER A 255 -11.45 -8.06 16.35
CA SER A 255 -12.18 -7.06 15.55
C SER A 255 -11.21 -6.21 14.75
N GLY A 256 -11.40 -6.18 13.47
CA GLY A 256 -10.56 -5.41 12.58
C GLY A 256 -10.86 -5.65 11.10
N GLN A 257 -10.02 -5.09 10.26
CA GLN A 257 -10.14 -5.15 8.82
C GLN A 257 -8.93 -5.85 8.21
N LEU A 258 -9.20 -6.88 7.41
CA LEU A 258 -8.20 -7.49 6.54
C LEU A 258 -8.12 -6.68 5.24
N ARG A 259 -6.91 -6.35 4.86
CA ARG A 259 -6.59 -5.70 3.57
C ARG A 259 -5.55 -6.54 2.85
N VAL A 260 -5.88 -6.97 1.64
CA VAL A 260 -4.98 -7.77 0.80
C VAL A 260 -4.66 -7.00 -0.47
N TYR A 261 -3.39 -6.87 -0.74
CA TYR A 261 -2.84 -6.20 -1.92
C TYR A 261 -2.10 -7.20 -2.78
N ALA A 262 -2.24 -7.08 -4.09
CA ALA A 262 -1.49 -7.86 -5.05
C ALA A 262 -0.82 -6.95 -6.07
N VAL A 263 0.45 -7.20 -6.36
CA VAL A 263 1.14 -6.51 -7.46
C VAL A 263 1.24 -7.47 -8.63
N ASN A 264 0.74 -7.05 -9.78
CA ASN A 264 0.67 -7.84 -11.00
C ASN A 264 1.32 -7.13 -12.17
N TYR A 265 1.63 -7.90 -13.21
CA TYR A 265 1.98 -7.35 -14.52
C TYR A 265 0.73 -7.20 -15.38
N ASN A 266 0.77 -6.19 -16.24
CA ASN A 266 -0.15 -6.01 -17.34
C ASN A 266 0.58 -5.38 -18.54
N VAL A 267 -0.02 -5.46 -19.72
CA VAL A 267 0.51 -4.82 -20.93
C VAL A 267 -0.37 -3.64 -21.25
N PHE A 268 0.24 -2.48 -21.37
CA PHE A 268 -0.43 -1.26 -21.77
C PHE A 268 -0.06 -0.91 -23.22
N ASN A 269 -1.07 -0.86 -24.08
CA ASN A 269 -0.90 -0.57 -25.51
C ASN A 269 -1.31 0.87 -25.80
N PHE A 270 -0.38 1.66 -26.38
CA PHE A 270 -0.67 2.99 -26.88
C PHE A 270 -0.94 2.90 -28.39
N TRP A 271 -2.20 3.10 -28.77
CA TRP A 271 -2.60 3.18 -30.16
C TRP A 271 -2.68 4.65 -30.58
N THR A 272 -2.12 5.01 -31.69
CA THR A 272 -2.21 6.36 -32.26
C THR A 272 -3.61 6.72 -32.76
N GLN A 273 -4.57 5.80 -32.70
CA GLN A 273 -5.98 6.03 -33.05
C GLN A 273 -6.91 5.54 -31.95
N LYS A 274 -7.67 6.49 -31.39
CA LYS A 274 -8.89 6.32 -30.56
C LYS A 274 -8.83 5.21 -29.50
N VAL A 275 -8.36 5.51 -28.33
CA VAL A 275 -8.66 4.74 -27.14
C VAL A 275 -9.63 5.53 -26.25
N ASN A 276 -10.87 5.05 -26.18
CA ASN A 276 -11.88 5.53 -25.22
C ASN A 276 -11.68 4.82 -23.87
N GLN A 277 -10.52 4.97 -23.24
CA GLN A 277 -10.33 4.52 -21.86
C GLN A 277 -9.80 5.68 -21.04
N GLU A 278 -10.60 6.10 -20.09
CA GLU A 278 -10.15 6.99 -19.02
C GLU A 278 -9.10 6.25 -18.19
N ILE A 279 -7.87 6.76 -18.18
CA ILE A 279 -6.84 6.30 -17.24
C ILE A 279 -7.18 6.95 -15.89
N GLY A 280 -8.11 6.35 -15.18
CA GLY A 280 -8.40 6.72 -13.79
C GLY A 280 -7.29 6.20 -12.88
N LEU A 281 -6.36 7.05 -12.48
CA LEU A 281 -5.42 6.76 -11.42
C LEU A 281 -6.03 7.22 -10.09
N LEU A 282 -6.53 6.27 -9.33
CA LEU A 282 -6.92 6.51 -7.94
C LEU A 282 -5.66 6.43 -7.08
N VAL A 283 -5.23 7.53 -6.52
CA VAL A 283 -4.15 7.58 -5.52
C VAL A 283 -4.80 7.77 -4.16
N GLU A 284 -4.90 6.72 -3.41
CA GLU A 284 -5.21 6.81 -1.98
C GLU A 284 -3.89 7.06 -1.22
N CYS A 285 -3.71 8.27 -0.72
CA CYS A 285 -2.65 8.58 0.24
C CYS A 285 -3.14 8.21 1.65
N PHE A 286 -2.58 7.17 2.21
CA PHE A 286 -2.77 6.77 3.61
C PHE A 286 -1.83 7.53 4.54
#